data_d50748e1d2903d4c36c9555da5b3f6d5
#
_entry.id   d50748e1d2903d4c36c9555da5b3f6d5
#
_cell.length_a   1.000
_cell.length_b   1.000
_cell.length_c   1.000
_cell.angle_alpha   90.00
_cell.angle_beta   90.00
_cell.angle_gamma   90.00
#
_symmetry.space_group_name_H-M   'P 1'
#
loop_
_entity.id
_entity.type
_entity.pdbx_description
1 polymer ?
#
loop_
_entity_poly.entity_id
_entity_poly.type
_entity_poly.pdbx_seq_one_letter_code
_entity_poly.pdbx_strand_id
1 'polypeptide(L)'
;MLSVIVPIYNEEKYIAKCIDSILEQDYPKDDLEIILADGMSKDRTREIVAEYTAKYPFIRLIDNPNRIAPWAMNLGIKEAKGDVIMRLDAHATYEKNYFSALVAALKKYNADNVGAVCRTDVLNKTAKTLAIREVLSNKFGVGNSTFRTGITGAQEVETVPFGCWKRDVFNKYGMYDVRLVRNQDI
;
A
#
# COMPACT_ATOMS: atom_id res chain seq x y z
N MET A 1 14.95 0.93 -9.25
CA MET A 1 14.70 1.16 -7.81
C MET A 1 13.21 1.15 -7.52
N LEU A 2 12.77 0.59 -6.38
CA LEU A 2 11.38 0.56 -5.92
C LEU A 2 11.15 1.66 -4.88
N SER A 3 10.13 2.51 -5.09
CA SER A 3 9.65 3.49 -4.11
C SER A 3 8.29 3.02 -3.58
N VAL A 4 8.24 2.74 -2.30
CA VAL A 4 7.00 2.35 -1.59
C VAL A 4 6.43 3.56 -0.87
N ILE A 5 5.18 3.89 -1.13
CA ILE A 5 4.48 5.03 -0.53
C ILE A 5 3.38 4.49 0.37
N VAL A 6 3.38 4.93 1.62
CA VAL A 6 2.41 4.53 2.64
C VAL A 6 1.72 5.79 3.17
N PRO A 7 0.49 6.08 2.76
CA PRO A 7 -0.34 7.09 3.42
C PRO A 7 -0.63 6.67 4.86
N ILE A 8 -0.35 7.54 5.83
CA ILE A 8 -0.61 7.27 7.25
C ILE A 8 -1.38 8.43 7.90
N TYR A 9 -2.32 8.09 8.78
CA TYR A 9 -3.01 9.06 9.62
C TYR A 9 -3.62 8.39 10.86
N ASN A 10 -3.05 8.65 12.05
CA ASN A 10 -3.47 8.07 13.33
C ASN A 10 -3.48 6.53 13.32
N GLU A 11 -2.34 5.94 13.01
CA GLU A 11 -2.13 4.48 12.84
C GLU A 11 -1.28 3.86 13.97
N GLU A 12 -1.25 4.46 15.17
CA GLU A 12 -0.41 3.99 16.29
C GLU A 12 -0.55 2.50 16.61
N LYS A 13 -1.74 1.92 16.33
CA LYS A 13 -2.03 0.50 16.61
C LYS A 13 -1.48 -0.47 15.58
N TYR A 14 -1.17 0.01 14.37
CA TYR A 14 -0.89 -0.83 13.21
C TYR A 14 0.47 -0.54 12.57
N ILE A 15 0.94 0.72 12.64
CA ILE A 15 2.09 1.17 11.86
C ILE A 15 3.37 0.39 12.16
N ALA A 16 3.64 0.01 13.41
CA ALA A 16 4.80 -0.79 13.75
C ALA A 16 4.78 -2.15 13.02
N LYS A 17 3.65 -2.86 13.11
CA LYS A 17 3.47 -4.15 12.42
C LYS A 17 3.60 -4.02 10.89
N CYS A 18 3.06 -2.95 10.33
CA CYS A 18 3.19 -2.67 8.91
C CYS A 18 4.65 -2.52 8.52
N ILE A 19 5.40 -1.65 9.21
CA ILE A 19 6.81 -1.41 8.93
C ILE A 19 7.65 -2.68 9.14
N ASP A 20 7.39 -3.46 10.19
CA ASP A 20 8.07 -4.74 10.42
C ASP A 20 7.88 -5.69 9.23
N SER A 21 6.67 -5.82 8.71
CA SER A 21 6.39 -6.65 7.52
C SER A 21 7.07 -6.13 6.24
N ILE A 22 7.31 -4.81 6.15
CA ILE A 22 8.10 -4.19 5.07
C ILE A 22 9.59 -4.49 5.23
N LEU A 23 10.10 -4.49 6.45
CA LEU A 23 11.49 -4.82 6.74
C LEU A 23 11.82 -6.30 6.44
N GLU A 24 10.85 -7.19 6.61
CA GLU A 24 10.97 -8.63 6.32
C GLU A 24 10.90 -8.98 4.83
N GLN A 25 10.62 -8.03 3.94
CA GLN A 25 10.57 -8.27 2.50
C GLN A 25 11.91 -8.78 1.96
N ASP A 26 11.83 -9.73 1.02
CA ASP A 26 12.99 -10.33 0.31
C ASP A 26 13.60 -9.42 -0.77
N TYR A 27 13.14 -8.17 -0.84
CA TYR A 27 13.61 -7.17 -1.79
C TYR A 27 14.91 -6.51 -1.32
N PRO A 28 15.90 -6.26 -2.22
CA PRO A 28 17.17 -5.62 -1.87
C PRO A 28 16.97 -4.25 -1.25
N LYS A 29 17.53 -4.02 -0.06
CA LYS A 29 17.34 -2.76 0.68
C LYS A 29 18.06 -1.58 0.02
N ASP A 30 19.13 -1.83 -0.73
CA ASP A 30 19.86 -0.80 -1.48
C ASP A 30 19.09 -0.33 -2.74
N ASP A 31 18.09 -1.09 -3.18
CA ASP A 31 17.21 -0.76 -4.32
C ASP A 31 15.78 -0.39 -3.88
N LEU A 32 15.61 -0.01 -2.60
CA LEU A 32 14.34 0.25 -1.95
C LEU A 32 14.34 1.59 -1.21
N GLU A 33 13.27 2.35 -1.33
CA GLU A 33 12.94 3.45 -0.41
C GLU A 33 11.48 3.35 0.06
N ILE A 34 11.25 3.73 1.31
CA ILE A 34 9.93 3.76 1.93
C ILE A 34 9.59 5.19 2.31
N ILE A 35 8.48 5.69 1.82
CA ILE A 35 7.99 7.06 2.07
C ILE A 35 6.68 6.95 2.85
N LEU A 36 6.75 7.27 4.13
CA LEU A 36 5.57 7.35 4.99
C LEU A 36 5.02 8.78 4.90
N ALA A 37 3.86 8.95 4.26
CA ALA A 37 3.25 10.27 4.06
C ALA A 37 2.17 10.51 5.13
N ASP A 38 2.56 11.24 6.18
CA ASP A 38 1.75 11.43 7.39
C ASP A 38 0.76 12.58 7.27
N GLY A 39 -0.52 12.27 7.42
CA GLY A 39 -1.63 13.22 7.44
C GLY A 39 -1.69 14.13 8.68
N MET A 40 -0.56 14.46 9.29
CA MET A 40 -0.45 15.23 10.53
C MET A 40 -1.11 14.50 11.71
N SER A 41 -0.69 13.26 11.93
CA SER A 41 -1.16 12.39 13.02
C SER A 41 -1.02 13.05 14.38
N LYS A 42 -2.01 12.80 15.26
CA LYS A 42 -2.10 13.37 16.60
C LYS A 42 -1.92 12.34 17.71
N ASP A 43 -1.87 11.06 17.34
CA ASP A 43 -1.55 9.94 18.22
C ASP A 43 -0.04 9.65 18.21
N ARG A 44 0.37 8.50 18.70
CA ARG A 44 1.77 8.09 18.75
C ARG A 44 2.37 7.62 17.41
N THR A 45 1.63 7.73 16.31
CA THR A 45 2.10 7.27 14.98
C THR A 45 3.46 7.86 14.62
N ARG A 46 3.63 9.18 14.76
CA ARG A 46 4.88 9.89 14.41
C ARG A 46 6.05 9.49 15.31
N GLU A 47 5.78 9.31 16.60
CA GLU A 47 6.78 8.84 17.58
C GLU A 47 7.30 7.45 17.19
N ILE A 48 6.40 6.51 16.89
CA ILE A 48 6.75 5.16 16.46
C ILE A 48 7.56 5.20 15.16
N VAL A 49 7.11 5.97 14.17
CA VAL A 49 7.81 6.10 12.88
C VAL A 49 9.21 6.68 13.05
N ALA A 50 9.40 7.64 13.96
CA ALA A 50 10.71 8.24 14.24
C ALA A 50 11.76 7.21 14.70
N GLU A 51 11.34 6.20 15.47
CA GLU A 51 12.22 5.10 15.88
C GLU A 51 12.74 4.28 14.69
N TYR A 52 11.88 4.05 13.66
CA TYR A 52 12.27 3.33 12.45
C TYR A 52 13.13 4.18 11.53
N THR A 53 12.79 5.44 11.32
CA THR A 53 13.59 6.34 10.46
C THR A 53 14.99 6.58 11.01
N ALA A 54 15.17 6.56 12.31
CA ALA A 54 16.49 6.65 12.94
C ALA A 54 17.37 5.41 12.71
N LYS A 55 16.76 4.22 12.52
CA LYS A 55 17.46 2.95 12.33
C LYS A 55 17.68 2.60 10.85
N TYR A 56 16.77 2.99 9.97
CA TYR A 56 16.71 2.56 8.58
C TYR A 56 16.73 3.75 7.64
N PRO A 57 17.88 4.12 7.05
CA PRO A 57 18.04 5.31 6.21
C PRO A 57 17.16 5.33 4.95
N PHE A 58 16.70 4.16 4.49
CA PHE A 58 15.80 4.04 3.34
C PHE A 58 14.33 4.28 3.69
N ILE A 59 14.00 4.50 4.98
CA ILE A 59 12.66 4.88 5.45
C ILE A 59 12.67 6.37 5.80
N ARG A 60 11.74 7.12 5.25
CA ARG A 60 11.58 8.53 5.58
C ARG A 60 10.11 8.91 5.78
N LEU A 61 9.90 9.90 6.61
CA LEU A 61 8.61 10.51 6.91
C LEU A 61 8.48 11.82 6.16
N ILE A 62 7.35 12.05 5.50
CA ILE A 62 6.99 13.34 4.90
C ILE A 62 5.65 13.82 5.43
N ASP A 63 5.48 15.13 5.53
CA ASP A 63 4.23 15.73 6.01
C ASP A 63 3.21 15.85 4.87
N ASN A 64 1.96 15.41 5.14
CA ASN A 64 0.80 15.64 4.29
C ASN A 64 -0.25 16.51 5.00
N PRO A 65 -0.14 17.85 4.95
CA PRO A 65 -1.07 18.74 5.64
C PRO A 65 -2.52 18.63 5.15
N ASN A 66 -2.73 18.09 3.95
CA ASN A 66 -4.06 17.88 3.39
C ASN A 66 -4.75 16.59 3.88
N ARG A 67 -4.06 15.72 4.60
CA ARG A 67 -4.53 14.54 5.35
C ARG A 67 -5.08 13.37 4.53
N ILE A 68 -5.65 13.58 3.35
CA ILE A 68 -6.27 12.52 2.56
C ILE A 68 -5.24 11.74 1.72
N ALA A 69 -5.55 10.48 1.43
CA ALA A 69 -4.66 9.56 0.74
C ALA A 69 -4.20 10.03 -0.67
N PRO A 70 -5.04 10.64 -1.53
CA PRO A 70 -4.58 11.15 -2.83
C PRO A 70 -3.46 12.18 -2.71
N TRP A 71 -3.53 13.08 -1.73
CA TRP A 71 -2.46 14.05 -1.48
C TRP A 71 -1.19 13.37 -0.98
N ALA A 72 -1.33 12.39 -0.08
CA ALA A 72 -0.20 11.60 0.41
C ALA A 72 0.51 10.87 -0.75
N MET A 73 -0.26 10.22 -1.63
CA MET A 73 0.28 9.54 -2.81
C MET A 73 0.98 10.52 -3.75
N ASN A 74 0.36 11.65 -4.06
CA ASN A 74 0.94 12.66 -4.96
C ASN A 74 2.23 13.26 -4.40
N LEU A 75 2.28 13.54 -3.10
CA LEU A 75 3.50 13.98 -2.44
C LEU A 75 4.58 12.91 -2.49
N GLY A 76 4.22 11.67 -2.14
CA GLY A 76 5.13 10.53 -2.18
C GLY A 76 5.68 10.27 -3.59
N ILE A 77 4.85 10.32 -4.64
CA ILE A 77 5.27 10.14 -6.04
C ILE A 77 6.27 11.23 -6.48
N LYS A 78 6.03 12.49 -6.09
CA LYS A 78 6.94 13.61 -6.38
C LYS A 78 8.31 13.42 -5.72
N GLU A 79 8.30 12.94 -4.49
CA GLU A 79 9.49 12.71 -3.69
C GLU A 79 10.23 11.40 -4.03
N ALA A 80 9.54 10.46 -4.67
CA ALA A 80 10.06 9.15 -5.01
C ALA A 80 11.21 9.23 -6.02
N LYS A 81 12.18 8.34 -5.90
CA LYS A 81 13.36 8.23 -6.80
C LYS A 81 13.30 6.99 -7.70
N GLY A 82 12.46 6.01 -7.34
CA GLY A 82 12.37 4.73 -8.04
C GLY A 82 11.61 4.80 -9.35
N ASP A 83 11.88 3.87 -10.25
CA ASP A 83 11.19 3.67 -11.53
C ASP A 83 9.90 2.88 -11.37
N VAL A 84 9.75 2.23 -10.22
CA VAL A 84 8.56 1.50 -9.80
C VAL A 84 8.00 2.16 -8.55
N ILE A 85 6.72 2.46 -8.57
CA ILE A 85 5.97 3.04 -7.46
C ILE A 85 5.03 1.98 -6.91
N MET A 86 5.04 1.74 -5.60
CA MET A 86 4.11 0.84 -4.94
C MET A 86 3.37 1.58 -3.82
N ARG A 87 2.05 1.43 -3.78
CA ARG A 87 1.23 1.88 -2.66
C ARG A 87 1.04 0.75 -1.66
N LEU A 88 1.17 1.07 -0.38
CA LEU A 88 0.78 0.20 0.72
C LEU A 88 -0.14 0.94 1.68
N ASP A 89 -0.94 0.19 2.43
CA ASP A 89 -1.78 0.72 3.50
C ASP A 89 -1.18 0.42 4.88
N ALA A 90 -1.24 1.38 5.79
CA ALA A 90 -0.59 1.32 7.11
C ALA A 90 -1.17 0.28 8.06
N HIS A 91 -2.41 -0.17 7.84
CA HIS A 91 -3.11 -1.17 8.66
C HIS A 91 -3.15 -2.56 8.01
N ALA A 92 -2.21 -2.84 7.12
CA ALA A 92 -2.01 -4.14 6.51
C ALA A 92 -0.61 -4.71 6.86
N THR A 93 -0.45 -6.01 6.64
CA THR A 93 0.84 -6.70 6.66
C THR A 93 1.05 -7.41 5.34
N TYR A 94 2.30 -7.59 4.94
CA TYR A 94 2.67 -8.04 3.61
C TYR A 94 3.49 -9.32 3.69
N GLU A 95 3.16 -10.29 2.86
CA GLU A 95 3.92 -11.54 2.74
C GLU A 95 5.35 -11.23 2.31
N LYS A 96 6.31 -12.03 2.77
CA LYS A 96 7.75 -11.80 2.60
C LYS A 96 8.20 -11.55 1.16
N ASN A 97 7.53 -12.16 0.18
CA ASN A 97 7.85 -12.03 -1.24
C ASN A 97 6.93 -11.03 -1.99
N TYR A 98 6.18 -10.20 -1.27
CA TYR A 98 5.20 -9.31 -1.89
C TYR A 98 5.84 -8.34 -2.88
N PHE A 99 6.94 -7.69 -2.51
CA PHE A 99 7.63 -6.72 -3.35
C PHE A 99 8.27 -7.38 -4.58
N SER A 100 9.04 -8.41 -4.37
CA SER A 100 9.71 -9.13 -5.46
C SER A 100 8.72 -9.72 -6.45
N ALA A 101 7.61 -10.29 -5.96
CA ALA A 101 6.56 -10.87 -6.80
C ALA A 101 5.88 -9.82 -7.68
N LEU A 102 5.50 -8.65 -7.13
CA LEU A 102 4.83 -7.60 -7.91
C LEU A 102 5.79 -6.94 -8.91
N VAL A 103 7.02 -6.66 -8.54
CA VAL A 103 8.03 -6.12 -9.47
C VAL A 103 8.32 -7.11 -10.60
N ALA A 104 8.41 -8.40 -10.29
CA ALA A 104 8.57 -9.44 -11.31
C ALA A 104 7.34 -9.54 -12.23
N ALA A 105 6.13 -9.41 -11.67
CA ALA A 105 4.88 -9.42 -12.45
C ALA A 105 4.79 -8.24 -13.41
N LEU A 106 5.13 -7.01 -12.99
CA LEU A 106 5.21 -5.84 -13.88
C LEU A 106 6.08 -6.11 -15.11
N LYS A 107 7.24 -6.73 -14.91
CA LYS A 107 8.17 -7.07 -16.00
C LYS A 107 7.63 -8.21 -16.85
N LYS A 108 7.19 -9.30 -16.22
CA LYS A 108 6.74 -10.54 -16.90
C LYS A 108 5.55 -10.28 -17.82
N TYR A 109 4.57 -9.51 -17.37
CA TYR A 109 3.35 -9.24 -18.12
C TYR A 109 3.40 -7.94 -18.91
N ASN A 110 4.51 -7.20 -18.83
CA ASN A 110 4.66 -5.85 -19.39
C ASN A 110 3.49 -4.94 -19.01
N ALA A 111 2.95 -5.13 -17.80
CA ALA A 111 1.81 -4.39 -17.29
C ALA A 111 2.22 -2.98 -16.86
N ASP A 112 1.27 -2.05 -16.84
CA ASP A 112 1.45 -0.70 -16.32
C ASP A 112 1.15 -0.63 -14.82
N ASN A 113 0.26 -1.51 -14.34
CA ASN A 113 -0.10 -1.67 -12.93
C ASN A 113 -0.35 -3.16 -12.62
N VAL A 114 0.08 -3.60 -11.45
CA VAL A 114 -0.21 -4.94 -10.90
C VAL A 114 -0.54 -4.85 -9.43
N GLY A 115 -1.29 -5.81 -8.93
CA GLY A 115 -1.60 -5.95 -7.51
C GLY A 115 -1.76 -7.41 -7.11
N ALA A 116 -2.09 -7.63 -5.87
CA ALA A 116 -2.25 -8.96 -5.30
C ALA A 116 -3.60 -9.14 -4.61
N VAL A 117 -3.88 -10.37 -4.21
CA VAL A 117 -5.07 -10.73 -3.43
C VAL A 117 -4.94 -10.19 -2.01
N CYS A 118 -5.99 -9.53 -1.53
CA CYS A 118 -6.10 -9.04 -0.16
C CYS A 118 -6.88 -10.04 0.69
N ARG A 119 -6.26 -10.53 1.75
CA ARG A 119 -6.94 -11.37 2.74
C ARG A 119 -7.47 -10.49 3.88
N THR A 120 -8.77 -10.53 4.11
CA THR A 120 -9.37 -9.83 5.25
C THR A 120 -9.14 -10.63 6.52
N ASP A 121 -8.48 -10.03 7.50
CA ASP A 121 -8.34 -10.59 8.85
C ASP A 121 -8.95 -9.65 9.89
N VAL A 122 -9.16 -10.15 11.11
CA VAL A 122 -9.76 -9.41 12.22
C VAL A 122 -8.90 -9.52 13.48
N LEU A 123 -8.60 -8.39 14.09
CA LEU A 123 -7.79 -8.35 15.32
C LEU A 123 -8.50 -9.04 16.49
N ASN A 124 -9.81 -8.77 16.66
CA ASN A 124 -10.62 -9.34 17.72
C ASN A 124 -11.66 -10.29 17.12
N LYS A 125 -11.60 -11.57 17.50
CA LYS A 125 -12.52 -12.61 17.01
C LYS A 125 -13.84 -12.59 17.78
N THR A 126 -14.66 -11.57 17.53
CA THR A 126 -16.06 -11.52 18.01
C THR A 126 -17.01 -12.02 16.92
N ALA A 127 -18.23 -12.41 17.27
CA ALA A 127 -19.24 -12.82 16.27
C ALA A 127 -19.45 -11.75 15.19
N LYS A 128 -19.46 -10.46 15.57
CA LYS A 128 -19.59 -9.33 14.64
C LYS A 128 -18.41 -9.21 13.69
N THR A 129 -17.19 -9.27 14.19
CA THR A 129 -15.98 -9.11 13.35
C THR A 129 -15.76 -10.31 12.44
N LEU A 130 -16.08 -11.52 12.91
CA LEU A 130 -16.05 -12.73 12.08
C LEU A 130 -17.10 -12.68 10.97
N ALA A 131 -18.31 -12.19 11.25
CA ALA A 131 -19.35 -11.99 10.22
C ALA A 131 -18.90 -10.95 9.17
N ILE A 132 -18.29 -9.83 9.59
CA ILE A 132 -17.73 -8.81 8.68
C ILE A 132 -16.65 -9.44 7.80
N ARG A 133 -15.71 -10.20 8.37
CA ARG A 133 -14.66 -10.89 7.62
C ARG A 133 -15.27 -11.82 6.56
N GLU A 134 -16.27 -12.61 6.94
CA GLU A 134 -16.93 -13.53 6.02
C GLU A 134 -17.58 -12.79 4.85
N VAL A 135 -18.34 -11.73 5.12
CA VAL A 135 -18.95 -10.88 4.09
C VAL A 135 -17.92 -10.29 3.14
N LEU A 136 -16.79 -9.78 3.67
CA LEU A 136 -15.71 -9.17 2.87
C LEU A 136 -14.86 -10.19 2.09
N SER A 137 -15.00 -11.48 2.37
CA SER A 137 -14.28 -12.59 1.71
C SER A 137 -15.18 -13.41 0.78
N ASN A 138 -16.46 -13.07 0.67
CA ASN A 138 -17.46 -13.86 -0.07
C ASN A 138 -18.04 -13.06 -1.22
N LYS A 139 -18.28 -13.73 -2.37
CA LYS A 139 -18.89 -13.12 -3.56
C LYS A 139 -20.23 -12.44 -3.29
N PHE A 140 -21.02 -12.95 -2.35
CA PHE A 140 -22.27 -12.30 -1.94
C PHE A 140 -22.08 -10.92 -1.32
N GLY A 141 -20.96 -10.72 -0.59
CA GLY A 141 -20.68 -9.45 0.07
C GLY A 141 -19.90 -8.45 -0.77
N VAL A 142 -19.01 -8.94 -1.67
CA VAL A 142 -18.09 -8.10 -2.43
C VAL A 142 -18.20 -8.21 -3.95
N GLY A 143 -19.22 -8.94 -4.43
CA GLY A 143 -19.44 -9.13 -5.87
C GLY A 143 -18.26 -9.80 -6.57
N ASN A 144 -17.90 -9.29 -7.74
CA ASN A 144 -16.81 -9.83 -8.55
C ASN A 144 -15.41 -9.29 -8.16
N SER A 145 -15.23 -8.77 -6.96
CA SER A 145 -13.94 -8.29 -6.48
C SER A 145 -12.96 -9.46 -6.27
N THR A 146 -12.36 -9.93 -7.36
CA THR A 146 -11.48 -11.10 -7.40
C THR A 146 -10.28 -10.96 -6.47
N PHE A 147 -9.81 -9.74 -6.23
CA PHE A 147 -8.75 -9.46 -5.26
C PHE A 147 -9.14 -9.76 -3.79
N ARG A 148 -10.45 -9.91 -3.47
CA ARG A 148 -10.96 -10.32 -2.15
C ARG A 148 -11.38 -11.79 -2.09
N THR A 149 -11.90 -12.31 -3.19
CA THR A 149 -12.41 -13.70 -3.26
C THR A 149 -11.36 -14.72 -3.68
N GLY A 150 -10.19 -14.24 -4.12
CA GLY A 150 -9.11 -15.07 -4.63
C GLY A 150 -9.18 -15.29 -6.15
N ILE A 151 -8.03 -15.57 -6.72
CA ILE A 151 -7.84 -15.85 -8.16
C ILE A 151 -6.94 -17.07 -8.33
N THR A 152 -7.09 -17.74 -9.46
CA THR A 152 -6.18 -18.82 -9.89
C THR A 152 -5.29 -18.28 -11.00
N GLY A 153 -4.02 -17.98 -10.68
CA GLY A 153 -3.07 -17.38 -11.61
C GLY A 153 -3.28 -15.87 -11.82
N ALA A 154 -2.45 -15.28 -12.68
CA ALA A 154 -2.57 -13.87 -13.03
C ALA A 154 -3.67 -13.67 -14.09
N GLN A 155 -4.42 -12.59 -13.95
CA GLN A 155 -5.48 -12.21 -14.90
C GLN A 155 -5.55 -10.69 -15.03
N GLU A 156 -6.03 -10.21 -16.16
CA GLU A 156 -6.38 -8.80 -16.33
C GLU A 156 -7.65 -8.47 -15.55
N VAL A 157 -7.64 -7.32 -14.90
CA VAL A 157 -8.76 -6.83 -14.06
C VAL A 157 -8.95 -5.34 -14.29
N GLU A 158 -10.17 -4.85 -14.11
CA GLU A 158 -10.47 -3.41 -14.22
C GLU A 158 -9.91 -2.61 -13.05
N THR A 159 -9.81 -3.22 -11.87
CA THR A 159 -9.38 -2.56 -10.63
C THR A 159 -8.31 -3.36 -9.92
N VAL A 160 -7.22 -2.68 -9.56
CA VAL A 160 -6.12 -3.23 -8.77
C VAL A 160 -6.08 -2.51 -7.43
N PRO A 161 -6.28 -3.19 -6.30
CA PRO A 161 -6.17 -2.55 -4.99
C PRO A 161 -4.71 -2.19 -4.70
N PHE A 162 -4.50 -1.02 -4.14
CA PHE A 162 -3.21 -0.43 -3.77
C PHE A 162 -2.29 -0.20 -4.97
N GLY A 163 -1.89 -1.22 -5.70
CA GLY A 163 -1.15 -1.17 -6.96
C GLY A 163 0.36 -1.03 -6.82
N CYS A 164 1.02 -1.58 -7.84
CA CYS A 164 2.43 -1.41 -8.12
C CYS A 164 2.56 -1.01 -9.59
N TRP A 165 3.07 0.20 -9.85
CA TRP A 165 3.06 0.85 -11.16
C TRP A 165 4.46 1.10 -11.70
N LYS A 166 4.60 1.12 -13.02
CA LYS A 166 5.69 1.84 -13.65
C LYS A 166 5.52 3.33 -13.38
N ARG A 167 6.59 4.04 -13.01
CA ARG A 167 6.54 5.48 -12.74
C ARG A 167 5.98 6.29 -13.91
N ASP A 168 6.28 5.88 -15.14
CA ASP A 168 5.83 6.56 -16.35
C ASP A 168 4.32 6.64 -16.50
N VAL A 169 3.57 5.79 -15.81
CA VAL A 169 2.10 5.87 -15.74
C VAL A 169 1.67 7.23 -15.21
N PHE A 170 2.31 7.71 -14.15
CA PHE A 170 2.00 9.01 -13.53
C PHE A 170 2.42 10.20 -14.39
N ASN A 171 3.48 10.04 -15.19
CA ASN A 171 3.90 11.05 -16.15
C ASN A 171 2.92 11.13 -17.33
N LYS A 172 2.39 10.00 -17.80
CA LYS A 172 1.56 9.88 -18.98
C LYS A 172 0.07 10.22 -18.71
N TYR A 173 -0.45 9.73 -17.58
CA TYR A 173 -1.89 9.82 -17.28
C TYR A 173 -2.21 10.80 -16.16
N GLY A 174 -1.20 11.35 -15.49
CA GLY A 174 -1.36 12.23 -14.33
C GLY A 174 -1.34 11.48 -13.01
N MET A 175 -1.40 12.25 -11.95
CA MET A 175 -1.40 11.78 -10.56
C MET A 175 -2.82 11.52 -10.05
N TYR A 176 -2.93 11.08 -8.80
CA TYR A 176 -4.23 10.89 -8.16
C TYR A 176 -5.06 12.19 -8.14
N ASP A 177 -6.35 12.09 -8.48
CA ASP A 177 -7.27 13.22 -8.39
C ASP A 177 -7.59 13.51 -6.92
N VAL A 178 -7.12 14.63 -6.43
CA VAL A 178 -7.27 15.05 -5.03
C VAL A 178 -8.71 15.37 -4.63
N ARG A 179 -9.65 15.45 -5.58
CA ARG A 179 -11.08 15.61 -5.33
C ARG A 179 -11.73 14.29 -4.88
N LEU A 180 -11.12 13.14 -5.22
CA LEU A 180 -11.58 11.81 -4.84
C LEU A 180 -11.11 11.47 -3.43
N VAL A 181 -11.91 11.81 -2.43
CA VAL A 181 -11.60 11.52 -1.02
C VAL A 181 -11.70 10.00 -0.72
N ARG A 182 -12.51 9.28 -1.49
CA ARG A 182 -12.73 7.82 -1.43
C ARG A 182 -12.72 7.24 -2.84
N ASN A 183 -12.60 5.91 -2.92
CA ASN A 183 -12.64 5.18 -4.21
C ASN A 183 -11.58 5.65 -5.21
N GLN A 184 -10.35 5.88 -4.74
CA GLN A 184 -9.24 6.31 -5.60
C GLN A 184 -8.68 5.17 -6.45
N ASP A 185 -9.07 3.93 -6.17
CA ASP A 185 -8.59 2.71 -6.83
C ASP A 185 -9.59 2.21 -7.91
N ILE A 186 -10.59 3.03 -8.25
CA ILE A 186 -11.61 2.70 -9.27
C ILE A 186 -11.31 3.48 -10.55
#